data_3afc0e96cc5748edfe352b199f05f1f3
#
_entry.id   3afc0e96cc5748edfe352b199f05f1f3
#
_cell.length_a   1.000
_cell.length_b   1.000
_cell.length_c   1.000
_cell.angle_alpha   90.00
_cell.angle_beta   90.00
_cell.angle_gamma   90.00
#
_symmetry.space_group_name_H-M   'P 1'
#
loop_
_entity.id
_entity.type
_entity.pdbx_description
1 polymer ?
#
loop_
_entity_poly.entity_id
_entity_poly.type
_entity_poly.pdbx_seq_one_letter_code
_entity_poly.pdbx_strand_id
1 'polypeptide(L)'
;GETKVVTYVYKEVKGNVVVKYEDTEGNTLAADEQDETDASLNVKYDTADHKKESITKDGVKYYLTAKELKGDSKPATGDVVEGTTTVTYVYEKAGQVVVHYTDEKGNTIQVDAVDTKDGKPSSDYNTADNDMKPNRITTPEGKVYELIPQSTKGDETGKVKAGETTEVTYVYKEITGNVVVHYVDTEGNTLAADTKDVENGSLSDKYDTTDNKPATITTKDGKLYVLVPTATKGDENGKVTEGTTEVTYVYKDVKEEASKAIDKALSEKESKIKENPELTNEEKEKAIEEAKKSAEKAKKALEEAKTPEDVEKSTTKGKEDVEKTPVTPEDKPKAKEEIDKVLENKVKKIDENPN
;
A
#
# COMPACT_ATOMS: atom_id res chain seq x y z
N GLY A 1 44.90 -94.86 -64.18
CA GLY A 1 44.14 -94.42 -63.03
C GLY A 1 43.68 -93.02 -63.24
N GLU A 2 42.34 -92.80 -63.25
CA GLU A 2 41.72 -91.47 -63.33
C GLU A 2 41.66 -90.88 -61.90
N THR A 3 42.14 -89.66 -61.71
CA THR A 3 42.01 -88.92 -60.45
C THR A 3 40.65 -88.25 -60.39
N LYS A 4 39.78 -88.62 -59.43
CA LYS A 4 38.55 -87.98 -59.19
C LYS A 4 38.80 -86.78 -58.20
N VAL A 5 38.47 -85.55 -58.66
CA VAL A 5 38.57 -84.34 -57.85
C VAL A 5 37.18 -84.06 -57.26
N VAL A 6 37.09 -83.82 -55.93
CA VAL A 6 35.91 -83.37 -55.22
C VAL A 6 36.18 -81.93 -54.73
N THR A 7 35.40 -81.02 -55.11
CA THR A 7 35.51 -79.64 -54.70
C THR A 7 34.39 -79.30 -53.65
N TYR A 8 34.80 -78.90 -52.45
CA TYR A 8 33.91 -78.43 -51.46
C TYR A 8 33.88 -76.93 -51.59
N VAL A 9 32.66 -76.34 -51.72
CA VAL A 9 32.45 -74.88 -51.77
C VAL A 9 31.99 -74.43 -50.42
N TYR A 10 32.68 -73.46 -49.83
CA TYR A 10 32.33 -72.88 -48.58
C TYR A 10 31.89 -71.37 -48.79
N LYS A 11 30.89 -70.92 -47.99
CA LYS A 11 30.53 -69.55 -47.89
C LYS A 11 30.98 -69.00 -46.55
N GLU A 12 31.63 -67.86 -46.57
CA GLU A 12 31.98 -67.17 -45.32
C GLU A 12 30.70 -66.86 -44.53
N VAL A 13 30.68 -67.18 -43.25
CA VAL A 13 29.61 -66.86 -42.30
C VAL A 13 29.92 -65.49 -41.73
N LYS A 14 28.93 -64.62 -41.80
CA LYS A 14 29.03 -63.22 -41.42
C LYS A 14 27.95 -62.84 -40.43
N GLY A 15 28.17 -61.72 -39.75
CA GLY A 15 27.23 -61.15 -38.80
C GLY A 15 27.03 -59.64 -38.97
N ASN A 16 25.98 -59.15 -38.34
CA ASN A 16 25.64 -57.73 -38.29
C ASN A 16 25.51 -57.30 -36.83
N VAL A 17 25.76 -56.01 -36.55
CA VAL A 17 25.48 -55.36 -35.27
C VAL A 17 24.57 -54.16 -35.52
N VAL A 18 23.43 -54.14 -34.83
CA VAL A 18 22.40 -53.11 -34.94
C VAL A 18 22.18 -52.43 -33.61
N VAL A 19 22.17 -51.11 -33.62
CA VAL A 19 21.89 -50.27 -32.46
C VAL A 19 20.46 -49.78 -32.52
N LYS A 20 19.71 -49.96 -31.42
CA LYS A 20 18.35 -49.50 -31.22
C LYS A 20 18.25 -48.46 -30.13
N TYR A 21 17.29 -47.57 -30.25
CA TYR A 21 17.01 -46.49 -29.32
C TYR A 21 15.55 -46.58 -28.87
N GLU A 22 15.35 -46.98 -27.61
CA GLU A 22 14.02 -47.16 -27.02
C GLU A 22 13.85 -46.32 -25.78
N ASP A 23 12.59 -45.95 -25.44
CA ASP A 23 12.30 -45.43 -24.11
C ASP A 23 12.15 -46.56 -23.08
N THR A 24 11.89 -46.19 -21.84
CA THR A 24 11.72 -47.15 -20.73
C THR A 24 10.51 -48.07 -20.89
N GLU A 25 9.55 -47.69 -21.79
CA GLU A 25 8.35 -48.48 -22.12
C GLU A 25 8.58 -49.38 -23.33
N GLY A 26 9.72 -49.26 -24.03
CA GLY A 26 10.07 -50.00 -25.24
C GLY A 26 9.62 -49.38 -26.54
N ASN A 27 9.20 -48.10 -26.52
CA ASN A 27 8.86 -47.38 -27.74
C ASN A 27 10.11 -46.90 -28.48
N THR A 28 10.19 -47.10 -29.77
CA THR A 28 11.32 -46.65 -30.59
C THR A 28 11.40 -45.13 -30.63
N LEU A 29 12.57 -44.57 -30.33
CA LEU A 29 12.82 -43.12 -30.30
C LEU A 29 13.52 -42.61 -31.57
N ALA A 30 14.35 -43.41 -32.18
CA ALA A 30 15.06 -43.08 -33.43
C ALA A 30 15.18 -44.31 -34.34
N ALA A 31 15.53 -44.13 -35.60
CA ALA A 31 15.81 -45.21 -36.52
C ALA A 31 17.01 -46.06 -36.03
N ASP A 32 16.95 -47.34 -36.31
CA ASP A 32 18.05 -48.25 -36.05
C ASP A 32 19.30 -47.82 -36.83
N GLU A 33 20.47 -47.94 -36.20
CA GLU A 33 21.77 -47.67 -36.84
C GLU A 33 22.57 -48.94 -36.94
N GLN A 34 23.32 -49.11 -38.04
CA GLN A 34 24.18 -50.25 -38.29
C GLN A 34 25.58 -49.90 -37.78
N ASP A 35 26.08 -50.66 -36.81
CA ASP A 35 27.46 -50.57 -36.35
C ASP A 35 28.37 -51.44 -37.23
N GLU A 36 27.97 -52.73 -37.45
CA GLU A 36 28.66 -53.63 -38.34
C GLU A 36 27.69 -54.25 -39.38
N THR A 37 28.10 -54.33 -40.64
CA THR A 37 27.34 -54.93 -41.70
C THR A 37 28.17 -55.97 -42.44
N ASP A 38 27.63 -57.23 -42.58
CA ASP A 38 28.30 -58.33 -43.24
C ASP A 38 29.77 -58.49 -42.78
N ALA A 39 30.03 -58.28 -41.50
CA ALA A 39 31.37 -58.40 -40.93
C ALA A 39 31.76 -59.87 -40.68
N SER A 40 33.03 -60.14 -40.82
CA SER A 40 33.60 -61.47 -40.52
C SER A 40 33.45 -61.79 -39.02
N LEU A 41 33.22 -63.04 -38.69
CA LEU A 41 33.12 -63.45 -37.27
C LEU A 41 34.40 -63.13 -36.54
N ASN A 42 34.29 -62.82 -35.24
CA ASN A 42 35.34 -62.39 -34.32
C ASN A 42 36.01 -61.05 -34.60
N VAL A 43 35.41 -60.24 -35.54
CA VAL A 43 35.70 -58.81 -35.57
C VAL A 43 35.09 -58.17 -34.32
N LYS A 44 35.82 -57.24 -33.65
CA LYS A 44 35.33 -56.53 -32.47
C LYS A 44 34.39 -55.42 -32.93
N TYR A 45 33.24 -55.35 -32.29
CA TYR A 45 32.33 -54.19 -32.40
C TYR A 45 32.35 -53.35 -31.13
N ASP A 46 32.08 -52.06 -31.29
CA ASP A 46 31.94 -51.08 -30.20
C ASP A 46 30.90 -49.99 -30.59
N THR A 47 29.72 -50.07 -30.02
CA THR A 47 28.59 -49.17 -30.31
C THR A 47 28.65 -47.85 -29.57
N ALA A 48 29.76 -47.49 -28.91
CA ALA A 48 29.89 -46.27 -28.15
C ALA A 48 29.78 -44.99 -29.00
N ASP A 49 30.19 -45.08 -30.28
CA ASP A 49 30.04 -43.96 -31.24
C ASP A 49 28.59 -43.70 -31.65
N HIS A 50 27.72 -44.71 -31.53
CA HIS A 50 26.30 -44.64 -31.76
C HIS A 50 25.50 -44.21 -30.51
N LYS A 51 26.14 -44.14 -29.36
CA LYS A 51 25.51 -43.75 -28.09
C LYS A 51 25.21 -42.26 -28.05
N LYS A 52 23.94 -41.91 -27.98
CA LYS A 52 23.46 -40.53 -27.91
C LYS A 52 23.19 -40.13 -26.47
N GLU A 53 23.65 -38.96 -26.03
CA GLU A 53 23.34 -38.41 -24.69
C GLU A 53 21.86 -38.07 -24.53
N SER A 54 21.22 -37.62 -25.61
CA SER A 54 19.79 -37.33 -25.64
C SER A 54 19.21 -37.50 -27.03
N ILE A 55 17.92 -37.80 -27.10
CA ILE A 55 17.14 -37.90 -28.33
C ILE A 55 15.90 -37.01 -28.19
N THR A 56 15.53 -36.31 -29.27
CA THR A 56 14.27 -35.58 -29.35
C THR A 56 13.37 -36.25 -30.35
N LYS A 57 12.18 -36.68 -29.92
CA LYS A 57 11.14 -37.26 -30.75
C LYS A 57 9.82 -36.53 -30.59
N ASP A 58 9.21 -36.08 -31.64
CA ASP A 58 7.92 -35.38 -31.63
C ASP A 58 7.88 -34.18 -30.67
N GLY A 59 9.02 -33.45 -30.51
CA GLY A 59 9.18 -32.32 -29.64
C GLY A 59 9.46 -32.67 -28.15
N VAL A 60 9.51 -33.96 -27.83
CA VAL A 60 9.80 -34.45 -26.48
C VAL A 60 11.26 -34.89 -26.41
N LYS A 61 11.97 -34.42 -25.40
CA LYS A 61 13.37 -34.76 -25.13
C LYS A 61 13.49 -35.98 -24.19
N TYR A 62 14.37 -36.84 -24.54
CA TYR A 62 14.72 -38.04 -23.76
C TYR A 62 16.22 -38.07 -23.49
N TYR A 63 16.61 -38.53 -22.35
CA TYR A 63 18.02 -38.66 -21.92
C TYR A 63 18.38 -40.11 -21.71
N LEU A 64 19.59 -40.47 -22.07
CA LEU A 64 20.15 -41.80 -21.78
C LEU A 64 20.05 -42.12 -20.28
N THR A 65 19.51 -43.28 -19.94
CA THR A 65 19.39 -43.75 -18.56
C THR A 65 20.75 -44.04 -17.95
N ALA A 66 20.86 -44.05 -16.61
CA ALA A 66 22.09 -44.38 -15.92
C ALA A 66 22.59 -45.81 -16.19
N LYS A 67 21.68 -46.73 -16.58
CA LYS A 67 22.03 -48.11 -16.94
C LYS A 67 22.43 -48.26 -18.40
N GLU A 68 22.14 -47.22 -19.20
CA GLU A 68 22.40 -47.12 -20.63
C GLU A 68 21.69 -48.18 -21.49
N LEU A 69 21.84 -49.46 -21.19
CA LEU A 69 21.35 -50.56 -21.99
C LEU A 69 20.05 -51.17 -21.42
N LYS A 70 19.21 -51.69 -22.31
CA LYS A 70 18.04 -52.49 -21.96
C LYS A 70 18.48 -53.80 -21.27
N GLY A 71 17.70 -54.30 -20.32
CA GLY A 71 18.06 -55.45 -19.51
C GLY A 71 18.32 -56.74 -20.28
N ASP A 72 17.75 -56.89 -21.46
CA ASP A 72 17.94 -58.02 -22.38
C ASP A 72 18.83 -57.69 -23.60
N SER A 73 19.39 -56.49 -23.66
CA SER A 73 20.32 -56.05 -24.67
C SER A 73 21.63 -56.87 -24.65
N LYS A 74 22.24 -57.02 -25.82
CA LYS A 74 23.64 -57.43 -25.88
C LYS A 74 24.55 -56.32 -25.34
N PRO A 75 25.77 -56.65 -24.85
CA PRO A 75 26.74 -55.67 -24.42
C PRO A 75 27.06 -54.62 -25.51
N ALA A 76 27.45 -53.40 -25.14
CA ALA A 76 27.85 -52.37 -26.07
C ALA A 76 29.10 -52.74 -26.90
N THR A 77 29.92 -53.62 -26.40
CA THR A 77 31.13 -54.12 -27.08
C THR A 77 31.16 -55.65 -27.08
N GLY A 78 31.77 -56.28 -28.11
CA GLY A 78 31.89 -57.71 -28.18
C GLY A 78 32.52 -58.18 -29.46
N ASP A 79 32.35 -59.51 -29.74
CA ASP A 79 32.73 -60.11 -31.04
C ASP A 79 31.50 -60.24 -31.91
N VAL A 80 31.66 -59.97 -33.23
CA VAL A 80 30.63 -60.24 -34.20
C VAL A 80 30.37 -61.74 -34.29
N VAL A 81 29.12 -62.14 -34.14
CA VAL A 81 28.66 -63.55 -34.25
C VAL A 81 27.71 -63.69 -35.41
N GLU A 82 27.48 -64.96 -35.83
CA GLU A 82 26.52 -65.24 -36.92
C GLU A 82 25.14 -64.66 -36.66
N GLY A 83 24.57 -64.05 -37.67
CA GLY A 83 23.26 -63.40 -37.57
C GLY A 83 23.32 -61.94 -37.18
N THR A 84 22.34 -61.46 -36.39
CA THR A 84 22.25 -60.06 -35.98
C THR A 84 22.39 -59.93 -34.45
N THR A 85 23.41 -59.18 -34.02
CA THR A 85 23.57 -58.72 -32.63
C THR A 85 22.82 -57.41 -32.49
N THR A 86 21.93 -57.32 -31.50
CA THR A 86 21.16 -56.09 -31.23
C THR A 86 21.62 -55.48 -29.88
N VAL A 87 22.06 -54.23 -29.96
CA VAL A 87 22.40 -53.41 -28.78
C VAL A 87 21.31 -52.34 -28.66
N THR A 88 20.60 -52.30 -27.54
CA THR A 88 19.49 -51.38 -27.30
C THR A 88 19.81 -50.40 -26.20
N TYR A 89 20.01 -49.15 -26.54
CA TYR A 89 20.11 -48.03 -25.60
C TYR A 89 18.75 -47.60 -25.13
N VAL A 90 18.61 -47.36 -23.80
CA VAL A 90 17.33 -46.95 -23.17
C VAL A 90 17.40 -45.54 -22.64
N TYR A 91 16.34 -44.78 -22.96
CA TYR A 91 16.20 -43.37 -22.62
C TYR A 91 14.98 -43.15 -21.74
N GLU A 92 15.08 -42.15 -20.86
CA GLU A 92 13.99 -41.71 -20.04
C GLU A 92 13.58 -40.28 -20.43
N LYS A 93 12.27 -39.99 -20.34
CA LYS A 93 11.69 -38.69 -20.72
C LYS A 93 12.22 -37.59 -19.81
N ALA A 94 12.56 -36.44 -20.35
CA ALA A 94 12.93 -35.25 -19.61
C ALA A 94 11.83 -34.84 -18.61
N GLY A 95 12.22 -34.30 -17.46
CA GLY A 95 11.31 -33.71 -16.49
C GLY A 95 11.24 -32.20 -16.61
N GLN A 96 10.35 -31.59 -15.83
CA GLN A 96 10.16 -30.14 -15.78
C GLN A 96 9.98 -29.68 -14.34
N VAL A 97 10.36 -28.44 -14.03
CA VAL A 97 10.09 -27.78 -12.75
C VAL A 97 9.43 -26.44 -13.04
N VAL A 98 8.28 -26.19 -12.41
CA VAL A 98 7.45 -24.99 -12.59
C VAL A 98 7.25 -24.31 -11.25
N VAL A 99 7.32 -22.97 -11.26
CA VAL A 99 7.10 -22.12 -10.10
C VAL A 99 5.80 -21.35 -10.29
N HIS A 100 4.92 -21.43 -9.30
CA HIS A 100 3.67 -20.71 -9.22
C HIS A 100 3.76 -19.58 -8.18
N TYR A 101 3.04 -18.48 -8.43
CA TYR A 101 2.99 -17.31 -7.54
C TYR A 101 1.55 -17.04 -7.17
N THR A 102 1.17 -17.25 -5.90
CA THR A 102 -0.20 -17.11 -5.43
C THR A 102 -0.31 -16.21 -4.20
N ASP A 103 -1.49 -15.63 -4.00
CA ASP A 103 -1.84 -15.06 -2.71
C ASP A 103 -2.19 -16.14 -1.67
N GLU A 104 -2.51 -15.71 -0.44
CA GLU A 104 -2.93 -16.61 0.66
C GLU A 104 -4.20 -17.38 0.36
N LYS A 105 -5.02 -16.91 -0.59
CA LYS A 105 -6.29 -17.53 -1.00
C LYS A 105 -6.10 -18.49 -2.18
N GLY A 106 -4.89 -18.54 -2.75
CA GLY A 106 -4.55 -19.37 -3.91
C GLY A 106 -4.82 -18.69 -5.26
N ASN A 107 -5.11 -17.39 -5.29
CA ASN A 107 -5.25 -16.66 -6.56
C ASN A 107 -3.86 -16.39 -7.15
N THR A 108 -3.71 -16.61 -8.45
CA THR A 108 -2.47 -16.30 -9.18
C THR A 108 -2.24 -14.78 -9.20
N ILE A 109 -1.05 -14.35 -8.77
CA ILE A 109 -0.64 -12.93 -8.73
C ILE A 109 0.41 -12.57 -9.78
N GLN A 110 1.06 -13.58 -10.35
CA GLN A 110 2.04 -13.46 -11.43
C GLN A 110 2.00 -14.72 -12.29
N VAL A 111 2.35 -14.60 -13.57
CA VAL A 111 2.47 -15.77 -14.47
C VAL A 111 3.52 -16.73 -13.96
N ASP A 112 3.26 -18.02 -14.16
CA ASP A 112 4.17 -19.10 -13.77
C ASP A 112 5.54 -18.94 -14.44
N ALA A 113 6.58 -19.32 -13.73
CA ALA A 113 7.94 -19.41 -14.26
C ALA A 113 8.34 -20.87 -14.44
N VAL A 114 9.11 -21.15 -15.48
CA VAL A 114 9.69 -22.47 -15.69
C VAL A 114 11.15 -22.43 -15.25
N ASP A 115 11.43 -23.04 -14.10
CA ASP A 115 12.80 -23.17 -13.57
C ASP A 115 13.62 -24.10 -14.46
N THR A 116 13.12 -25.30 -14.67
CA THR A 116 13.78 -26.31 -15.49
C THR A 116 12.87 -26.78 -16.61
N LYS A 117 13.27 -26.52 -17.84
CA LYS A 117 12.61 -27.03 -19.04
C LYS A 117 13.45 -28.16 -19.65
N ASP A 118 12.80 -29.25 -20.02
CA ASP A 118 13.46 -30.43 -20.60
C ASP A 118 14.67 -30.91 -19.76
N GLY A 119 14.50 -30.92 -18.44
CA GLY A 119 15.54 -31.24 -17.49
C GLY A 119 15.98 -32.72 -17.55
N LYS A 120 17.28 -32.94 -17.44
CA LYS A 120 17.84 -34.31 -17.36
C LYS A 120 17.37 -34.95 -16.03
N PRO A 121 16.75 -36.12 -16.08
CA PRO A 121 16.37 -36.83 -14.86
C PRO A 121 17.55 -37.00 -13.89
N SER A 122 17.27 -36.90 -12.60
CA SER A 122 18.25 -36.92 -11.51
C SER A 122 19.24 -35.74 -11.44
N SER A 123 19.16 -34.75 -12.35
CA SER A 123 19.89 -33.49 -12.16
C SER A 123 19.26 -32.65 -11.04
N ASP A 124 20.07 -31.83 -10.40
CA ASP A 124 19.57 -30.88 -9.37
C ASP A 124 18.77 -29.73 -9.97
N TYR A 125 17.77 -29.29 -9.23
CA TYR A 125 17.08 -28.02 -9.48
C TYR A 125 17.06 -27.18 -8.20
N ASN A 126 16.90 -25.85 -8.36
CA ASN A 126 16.77 -24.89 -7.26
C ASN A 126 15.90 -23.71 -7.71
N THR A 127 14.64 -23.67 -7.29
CA THR A 127 13.69 -22.63 -7.66
C THR A 127 13.90 -21.31 -6.91
N ALA A 128 14.80 -21.26 -5.92
CA ALA A 128 15.11 -20.06 -5.16
C ALA A 128 16.23 -19.20 -5.78
N ASP A 129 16.83 -19.66 -6.87
CA ASP A 129 17.83 -18.92 -7.64
C ASP A 129 17.21 -18.22 -8.88
N ASN A 130 18.03 -17.56 -9.69
CA ASN A 130 17.62 -16.93 -10.96
C ASN A 130 16.41 -15.98 -10.86
N ASP A 131 16.29 -15.26 -9.73
CA ASP A 131 15.21 -14.29 -9.45
C ASP A 131 13.79 -14.90 -9.46
N MET A 132 13.65 -16.22 -9.36
CA MET A 132 12.36 -16.91 -9.34
C MET A 132 11.65 -16.85 -7.98
N LYS A 133 12.33 -16.35 -6.94
CA LYS A 133 11.77 -16.14 -5.59
C LYS A 133 11.89 -14.68 -5.18
N PRO A 134 11.20 -13.74 -5.84
CA PRO A 134 11.26 -12.34 -5.45
C PRO A 134 10.65 -12.13 -4.06
N ASN A 135 11.24 -11.23 -3.26
CA ASN A 135 10.67 -10.86 -1.95
C ASN A 135 9.35 -10.10 -2.09
N ARG A 136 9.18 -9.34 -3.17
CA ARG A 136 7.96 -8.59 -3.48
C ARG A 136 7.58 -8.74 -4.95
N ILE A 137 6.28 -8.79 -5.19
CA ILE A 137 5.67 -8.80 -6.53
C ILE A 137 4.73 -7.60 -6.63
N THR A 138 4.84 -6.83 -7.71
CA THR A 138 3.89 -5.79 -8.05
C THR A 138 3.10 -6.24 -9.28
N THR A 139 1.78 -6.32 -9.14
CA THR A 139 0.90 -6.69 -10.25
C THR A 139 0.72 -5.54 -11.24
N PRO A 140 0.24 -5.79 -12.47
CA PRO A 140 -0.05 -4.74 -13.44
C PRO A 140 -1.03 -3.68 -12.94
N GLU A 141 -1.95 -4.05 -12.04
CA GLU A 141 -2.92 -3.15 -11.40
C GLU A 141 -2.29 -2.29 -10.30
N GLY A 142 -1.03 -2.55 -9.94
CA GLY A 142 -0.28 -1.81 -8.93
C GLY A 142 -0.41 -2.33 -7.51
N LYS A 143 -1.04 -3.49 -7.30
CA LYS A 143 -1.03 -4.19 -6.00
C LYS A 143 0.37 -4.71 -5.71
N VAL A 144 0.78 -4.59 -4.46
CA VAL A 144 2.09 -5.06 -4.00
C VAL A 144 1.91 -6.20 -3.02
N TYR A 145 2.65 -7.27 -3.26
CA TYR A 145 2.62 -8.48 -2.44
C TYR A 145 4.01 -8.78 -1.87
N GLU A 146 4.06 -9.25 -0.65
CA GLU A 146 5.28 -9.66 0.04
C GLU A 146 5.29 -11.17 0.29
N LEU A 147 6.44 -11.81 0.04
CA LEU A 147 6.62 -13.25 0.20
C LEU A 147 6.38 -13.70 1.66
N ILE A 148 5.65 -14.81 1.82
CA ILE A 148 5.51 -15.54 3.09
C ILE A 148 6.35 -16.82 3.00
N PRO A 149 7.64 -16.81 3.37
CA PRO A 149 8.55 -17.93 3.13
C PRO A 149 8.07 -19.27 3.70
N GLN A 150 7.47 -19.24 4.90
CA GLN A 150 6.98 -20.43 5.60
C GLN A 150 5.71 -21.04 4.96
N SER A 151 5.08 -20.35 4.00
CA SER A 151 3.89 -20.82 3.28
C SER A 151 4.23 -21.42 1.90
N THR A 152 5.52 -21.50 1.55
CA THR A 152 5.97 -22.17 0.33
C THR A 152 5.47 -23.62 0.30
N LYS A 153 4.94 -24.05 -0.85
CA LYS A 153 4.46 -25.42 -1.09
C LYS A 153 5.36 -26.10 -2.11
N GLY A 154 5.64 -27.38 -1.90
CA GLY A 154 6.63 -28.14 -2.67
C GLY A 154 8.06 -27.91 -2.17
N ASP A 155 8.98 -28.67 -2.72
CA ASP A 155 10.39 -28.60 -2.36
C ASP A 155 11.12 -27.61 -3.29
N GLU A 156 11.73 -26.59 -2.73
CA GLU A 156 12.46 -25.56 -3.48
C GLU A 156 13.70 -26.13 -4.20
N THR A 157 14.24 -27.21 -3.69
CA THR A 157 15.41 -27.91 -4.24
C THR A 157 15.15 -29.40 -4.31
N GLY A 158 15.73 -30.05 -5.28
CA GLY A 158 15.57 -31.50 -5.41
C GLY A 158 16.20 -32.05 -6.68
N LYS A 159 15.72 -33.22 -7.09
CA LYS A 159 16.13 -33.89 -8.32
C LYS A 159 14.98 -33.87 -9.34
N VAL A 160 15.30 -33.53 -10.58
CA VAL A 160 14.38 -33.65 -11.70
C VAL A 160 13.90 -35.09 -11.84
N LYS A 161 12.58 -35.29 -11.93
CA LYS A 161 11.97 -36.63 -12.07
C LYS A 161 11.64 -36.87 -13.53
N ALA A 162 11.95 -38.13 -13.99
CA ALA A 162 11.71 -38.53 -15.35
C ALA A 162 10.21 -38.41 -15.75
N GLY A 163 9.94 -37.66 -16.79
CA GLY A 163 8.58 -37.52 -17.35
C GLY A 163 7.58 -36.79 -16.49
N GLU A 164 7.96 -36.23 -15.32
CA GLU A 164 7.09 -35.52 -14.40
C GLU A 164 7.33 -34.01 -14.46
N THR A 165 6.28 -33.24 -14.08
CA THR A 165 6.39 -31.82 -13.74
C THR A 165 6.41 -31.71 -12.21
N THR A 166 7.49 -31.17 -11.66
CA THR A 166 7.56 -30.78 -10.26
C THR A 166 7.05 -29.34 -10.12
N GLU A 167 6.15 -29.12 -9.17
CA GLU A 167 5.53 -27.82 -8.92
C GLU A 167 5.97 -27.26 -7.58
N VAL A 168 6.38 -25.98 -7.58
CA VAL A 168 6.72 -25.22 -6.38
C VAL A 168 5.86 -23.97 -6.36
N THR A 169 5.16 -23.69 -5.24
CA THR A 169 4.30 -22.52 -5.13
C THR A 169 4.83 -21.59 -4.05
N TYR A 170 5.19 -20.37 -4.44
CA TYR A 170 5.47 -19.28 -3.52
C TYR A 170 4.18 -18.53 -3.18
N VAL A 171 3.93 -18.37 -1.89
CA VAL A 171 2.72 -17.72 -1.37
C VAL A 171 3.08 -16.33 -0.85
N TYR A 172 2.25 -15.35 -1.19
CA TYR A 172 2.44 -13.95 -0.89
C TYR A 172 1.23 -13.35 -0.18
N LYS A 173 1.49 -12.32 0.62
CA LYS A 173 0.46 -11.50 1.27
C LYS A 173 0.42 -10.12 0.65
N GLU A 174 -0.78 -9.62 0.36
CA GLU A 174 -0.94 -8.23 -0.11
C GLU A 174 -0.51 -7.24 0.96
N ILE A 175 0.33 -6.28 0.58
CA ILE A 175 0.70 -5.14 1.42
C ILE A 175 -0.39 -4.10 1.27
N THR A 176 -0.96 -3.69 2.40
CA THR A 176 -2.04 -2.71 2.46
C THR A 176 -1.66 -1.52 3.32
N GLY A 177 -2.43 -0.44 3.20
CA GLY A 177 -2.28 0.75 4.01
C GLY A 177 -3.60 1.27 4.53
N ASN A 178 -3.52 2.21 5.47
CA ASN A 178 -4.66 2.89 6.07
C ASN A 178 -4.54 4.39 5.85
N VAL A 179 -5.68 5.10 5.86
CA VAL A 179 -5.74 6.56 5.91
C VAL A 179 -6.63 6.94 7.06
N VAL A 180 -6.12 7.77 7.97
CA VAL A 180 -6.82 8.19 9.19
C VAL A 180 -6.90 9.71 9.23
N VAL A 181 -8.08 10.24 9.55
CA VAL A 181 -8.35 11.65 9.70
C VAL A 181 -8.51 12.00 11.18
N HIS A 182 -7.76 13.01 11.62
CA HIS A 182 -7.79 13.55 12.97
C HIS A 182 -8.45 14.94 12.99
N TYR A 183 -9.14 15.25 14.05
CA TYR A 183 -9.82 16.55 14.28
C TYR A 183 -9.29 17.17 15.55
N VAL A 184 -8.54 18.27 15.43
CA VAL A 184 -7.88 18.93 16.58
C VAL A 184 -8.16 20.44 16.59
N ASP A 185 -8.02 21.05 17.76
CA ASP A 185 -7.99 22.50 17.87
C ASP A 185 -6.59 23.07 17.50
N THR A 186 -6.45 24.38 17.59
CA THR A 186 -5.18 25.09 17.33
C THR A 186 -4.07 24.77 18.32
N GLU A 187 -4.40 24.18 19.46
CA GLU A 187 -3.44 23.73 20.48
C GLU A 187 -3.10 22.27 20.37
N GLY A 188 -3.79 21.51 19.49
CA GLY A 188 -3.60 20.08 19.24
C GLY A 188 -4.49 19.17 20.09
N ASN A 189 -5.48 19.72 20.80
CA ASN A 189 -6.43 18.91 21.55
C ASN A 189 -7.47 18.28 20.62
N THR A 190 -7.77 17.00 20.85
CA THR A 190 -8.76 16.26 20.05
C THR A 190 -10.17 16.79 20.27
N LEU A 191 -10.88 17.06 19.17
CA LEU A 191 -12.25 17.59 19.17
C LEU A 191 -13.30 16.51 18.88
N ALA A 192 -12.96 15.52 18.09
CA ALA A 192 -13.83 14.42 17.71
C ALA A 192 -13.01 13.14 17.56
N ALA A 193 -13.69 11.98 17.52
CA ALA A 193 -13.05 10.71 17.24
C ALA A 193 -12.44 10.71 15.83
N ASP A 194 -11.32 10.03 15.67
CA ASP A 194 -10.68 9.82 14.38
C ASP A 194 -11.61 9.11 13.41
N THR A 195 -11.51 9.46 12.14
CA THR A 195 -12.24 8.79 11.06
C THR A 195 -11.26 7.99 10.22
N LYS A 196 -11.57 6.72 9.99
CA LYS A 196 -10.85 5.88 9.03
C LYS A 196 -11.41 6.15 7.64
N ASP A 197 -10.64 6.84 6.81
CA ASP A 197 -10.99 7.08 5.41
C ASP A 197 -10.74 5.83 4.57
N VAL A 198 -9.59 5.20 4.77
CA VAL A 198 -9.24 3.91 4.18
C VAL A 198 -8.79 2.94 5.27
N GLU A 199 -9.29 1.71 5.24
CA GLU A 199 -8.85 0.61 6.10
C GLU A 199 -8.42 -0.59 5.25
N ASN A 200 -7.14 -0.99 5.37
CA ASN A 200 -6.52 -2.07 4.60
C ASN A 200 -6.68 -1.90 3.07
N GLY A 201 -6.53 -0.66 2.58
CA GLY A 201 -6.57 -0.36 1.15
C GLY A 201 -5.33 -0.86 0.40
N SER A 202 -5.50 -1.26 -0.86
CA SER A 202 -4.39 -1.58 -1.76
C SER A 202 -3.50 -0.37 -2.00
N LEU A 203 -2.18 -0.58 -2.17
CA LEU A 203 -1.24 0.54 -2.47
C LEU A 203 -1.49 1.18 -3.85
N SER A 204 -2.34 0.57 -4.70
CA SER A 204 -2.80 1.16 -5.96
C SER A 204 -3.97 2.12 -5.81
N ASP A 205 -4.71 2.03 -4.70
CA ASP A 205 -5.93 2.78 -4.46
C ASP A 205 -5.63 4.26 -4.22
N LYS A 206 -6.57 5.12 -4.60
CA LYS A 206 -6.56 6.54 -4.27
C LYS A 206 -7.43 6.78 -3.05
N TYR A 207 -7.08 7.78 -2.26
CA TYR A 207 -7.89 8.28 -1.17
C TYR A 207 -8.18 9.77 -1.36
N ASP A 208 -9.26 10.24 -0.74
CA ASP A 208 -9.65 11.65 -0.69
C ASP A 208 -10.42 11.91 0.61
N THR A 209 -9.78 12.53 1.59
CA THR A 209 -10.33 12.78 2.92
C THR A 209 -11.26 13.99 2.99
N THR A 210 -11.53 14.67 1.86
CA THR A 210 -12.35 15.91 1.85
C THR A 210 -13.81 15.67 2.19
N ASP A 211 -14.32 14.45 2.01
CA ASP A 211 -15.66 14.04 2.45
C ASP A 211 -15.74 13.86 3.99
N ASN A 212 -14.59 13.68 4.65
CA ASN A 212 -14.43 13.61 6.10
C ASN A 212 -14.01 14.96 6.73
N LYS A 213 -14.22 16.10 6.03
CA LYS A 213 -13.81 17.44 6.40
C LYS A 213 -14.99 18.35 6.75
N PRO A 214 -15.61 18.20 7.94
CA PRO A 214 -16.72 19.06 8.33
C PRO A 214 -16.27 20.53 8.45
N ALA A 215 -17.11 21.46 8.00
CA ALA A 215 -16.83 22.89 8.12
C ALA A 215 -16.81 23.35 9.58
N THR A 216 -17.59 22.70 10.46
CA THR A 216 -17.72 23.01 11.88
C THR A 216 -17.77 21.74 12.72
N ILE A 217 -17.30 21.85 13.96
CA ILE A 217 -17.45 20.81 14.99
C ILE A 217 -18.05 21.47 16.23
N THR A 218 -19.12 20.90 16.77
CA THR A 218 -19.68 21.28 18.07
C THR A 218 -19.37 20.19 19.07
N THR A 219 -18.66 20.54 20.12
CA THR A 219 -18.30 19.61 21.20
C THR A 219 -19.46 19.45 22.21
N LYS A 220 -19.40 18.42 23.05
CA LYS A 220 -20.45 18.10 24.02
C LYS A 220 -20.67 19.21 25.07
N ASP A 221 -19.66 19.98 25.36
CA ASP A 221 -19.67 21.15 26.26
C ASP A 221 -20.21 22.43 25.58
N GLY A 222 -20.66 22.34 24.31
CA GLY A 222 -21.30 23.42 23.59
C GLY A 222 -20.34 24.40 22.90
N LYS A 223 -19.06 24.12 22.88
CA LYS A 223 -18.09 24.90 22.11
C LYS A 223 -18.28 24.66 20.61
N LEU A 224 -18.11 25.73 19.84
CA LEU A 224 -18.24 25.71 18.39
C LEU A 224 -16.89 25.99 17.73
N TYR A 225 -16.42 25.03 16.99
CA TYR A 225 -15.15 25.08 16.28
C TYR A 225 -15.38 25.21 14.77
N VAL A 226 -14.61 26.07 14.12
CA VAL A 226 -14.63 26.30 12.67
C VAL A 226 -13.31 25.88 12.07
N LEU A 227 -13.36 25.17 10.93
CA LEU A 227 -12.19 24.71 10.20
C LEU A 227 -11.24 25.87 9.85
N VAL A 228 -9.95 25.66 10.01
CA VAL A 228 -8.86 26.53 9.56
C VAL A 228 -8.15 25.84 8.39
N PRO A 229 -8.59 26.03 7.13
CA PRO A 229 -8.13 25.25 5.98
C PRO A 229 -6.60 25.31 5.78
N THR A 230 -6.00 26.47 6.05
CA THR A 230 -4.55 26.69 5.91
C THR A 230 -3.70 25.99 6.98
N ALA A 231 -4.32 25.44 8.01
CA ALA A 231 -3.65 24.71 9.09
C ALA A 231 -3.77 23.17 8.95
N THR A 232 -4.41 22.69 7.89
CA THR A 232 -4.49 21.26 7.57
C THR A 232 -3.07 20.67 7.45
N LYS A 233 -2.85 19.50 8.05
CA LYS A 233 -1.58 18.76 8.00
C LYS A 233 -1.80 17.44 7.27
N GLY A 234 -0.79 17.02 6.49
CA GLY A 234 -0.88 15.86 5.60
C GLY A 234 -1.56 16.19 4.28
N ASP A 235 -1.49 15.27 3.34
CA ASP A 235 -2.10 15.41 2.02
C ASP A 235 -3.55 14.93 2.07
N GLU A 236 -4.49 15.78 1.70
CA GLU A 236 -5.93 15.46 1.74
C GLU A 236 -6.32 14.37 0.74
N ASN A 237 -5.52 14.17 -0.30
CA ASN A 237 -5.75 13.15 -1.32
C ASN A 237 -4.41 12.62 -1.83
N GLY A 238 -4.42 11.38 -2.31
CA GLY A 238 -3.21 10.74 -2.81
C GLY A 238 -3.43 9.27 -3.15
N LYS A 239 -2.34 8.50 -3.10
CA LYS A 239 -2.38 7.03 -3.15
C LYS A 239 -2.14 6.48 -1.77
N VAL A 240 -2.83 5.38 -1.46
CA VAL A 240 -2.59 4.61 -0.24
C VAL A 240 -1.13 4.14 -0.23
N THR A 241 -0.46 4.33 0.89
CA THR A 241 0.92 3.90 1.12
C THR A 241 0.98 2.82 2.18
N GLU A 242 2.05 2.03 2.21
CA GLU A 242 2.26 1.03 3.26
C GLU A 242 2.25 1.69 4.65
N GLY A 243 1.52 1.09 5.59
CA GLY A 243 1.33 1.62 6.94
C GLY A 243 0.12 2.54 7.06
N THR A 244 0.25 3.66 7.78
CA THR A 244 -0.84 4.61 8.02
C THR A 244 -0.45 5.99 7.53
N THR A 245 -1.28 6.55 6.65
CA THR A 245 -1.26 7.96 6.26
C THR A 245 -2.19 8.73 7.19
N GLU A 246 -1.71 9.83 7.77
CA GLU A 246 -2.48 10.66 8.71
C GLU A 246 -2.77 12.03 8.08
N VAL A 247 -4.04 12.44 8.16
CA VAL A 247 -4.49 13.78 7.76
C VAL A 247 -5.11 14.44 8.98
N THR A 248 -4.69 15.66 9.31
CA THR A 248 -5.18 16.39 10.48
C THR A 248 -5.87 17.68 10.06
N TYR A 249 -7.16 17.78 10.34
CA TYR A 249 -7.92 19.01 10.21
C TYR A 249 -7.88 19.81 11.51
N VAL A 250 -7.52 21.07 11.38
CA VAL A 250 -7.35 21.98 12.51
C VAL A 250 -8.51 22.97 12.56
N TYR A 251 -9.05 23.18 13.75
CA TYR A 251 -10.21 24.03 13.99
C TYR A 251 -9.91 25.06 15.07
N LYS A 252 -10.61 26.20 15.04
CA LYS A 252 -10.52 27.23 16.07
C LYS A 252 -11.86 27.44 16.77
N ASP A 253 -11.82 27.69 18.09
CA ASP A 253 -13.00 28.02 18.89
C ASP A 253 -13.44 29.45 18.58
N VAL A 254 -14.55 29.58 17.84
CA VAL A 254 -15.06 30.89 17.44
C VAL A 254 -15.83 31.58 18.56
N LYS A 255 -16.40 30.89 19.54
CA LYS A 255 -17.06 31.48 20.71
C LYS A 255 -16.05 32.11 21.65
N GLU A 256 -14.91 31.47 21.86
CA GLU A 256 -13.83 32.00 22.66
C GLU A 256 -13.23 33.27 22.05
N GLU A 257 -12.94 33.28 20.74
CA GLU A 257 -12.47 34.45 20.01
C GLU A 257 -13.48 35.61 20.10
N ALA A 258 -14.79 35.31 19.92
CA ALA A 258 -15.87 36.28 20.04
C ALA A 258 -15.98 36.87 21.46
N SER A 259 -15.88 36.04 22.48
CA SER A 259 -15.86 36.48 23.89
C SER A 259 -14.69 37.43 24.18
N LYS A 260 -13.47 37.09 23.73
CA LYS A 260 -12.29 37.97 23.86
C LYS A 260 -12.49 39.33 23.15
N ALA A 261 -13.17 39.30 21.97
CA ALA A 261 -13.47 40.55 21.22
C ALA A 261 -14.46 41.45 21.97
N ILE A 262 -15.46 40.86 22.66
CA ILE A 262 -16.40 41.62 23.52
C ILE A 262 -15.69 42.18 24.76
N ASP A 263 -14.83 41.39 25.40
CA ASP A 263 -14.03 41.84 26.56
C ASP A 263 -13.12 43.00 26.19
N LYS A 264 -12.50 42.96 25.01
CA LYS A 264 -11.68 44.06 24.51
C LYS A 264 -12.52 45.33 24.31
N ALA A 265 -13.68 45.22 23.68
CA ALA A 265 -14.59 46.36 23.51
C ALA A 265 -15.06 46.96 24.85
N LEU A 266 -15.34 46.12 25.87
CA LEU A 266 -15.68 46.54 27.20
C LEU A 266 -14.50 47.28 27.86
N SER A 267 -13.29 46.74 27.79
CA SER A 267 -12.10 47.40 28.38
C SER A 267 -11.82 48.76 27.73
N GLU A 268 -11.97 48.89 26.43
CA GLU A 268 -11.81 50.14 25.70
C GLU A 268 -12.90 51.15 26.13
N LYS A 269 -14.15 50.69 26.30
CA LYS A 269 -15.25 51.54 26.79
C LYS A 269 -15.02 51.99 28.24
N GLU A 270 -14.61 51.08 29.10
CA GLU A 270 -14.28 51.44 30.52
C GLU A 270 -13.19 52.53 30.59
N SER A 271 -12.12 52.39 29.76
CA SER A 271 -11.07 53.39 29.71
C SER A 271 -11.59 54.77 29.28
N LYS A 272 -12.43 54.85 28.22
CA LYS A 272 -13.06 56.11 27.79
C LYS A 272 -13.94 56.72 28.87
N ILE A 273 -14.69 55.90 29.62
CA ILE A 273 -15.53 56.38 30.74
C ILE A 273 -14.64 56.93 31.88
N LYS A 274 -13.59 56.18 32.28
CA LYS A 274 -12.68 56.62 33.35
C LYS A 274 -11.95 57.93 33.07
N GLU A 275 -11.56 58.10 31.80
CA GLU A 275 -10.85 59.31 31.35
C GLU A 275 -11.76 60.51 31.06
N ASN A 276 -13.08 60.36 31.08
CA ASN A 276 -14.00 61.46 30.78
C ASN A 276 -14.03 62.46 31.98
N PRO A 277 -13.56 63.72 31.79
CA PRO A 277 -13.51 64.67 32.85
C PRO A 277 -14.87 65.27 33.20
N GLU A 278 -15.87 65.13 32.35
CA GLU A 278 -17.21 65.68 32.54
C GLU A 278 -18.06 64.82 33.48
N LEU A 279 -17.65 63.58 33.78
CA LEU A 279 -18.38 62.68 34.68
C LEU A 279 -17.91 62.77 36.12
N THR A 280 -18.86 62.68 37.04
CA THR A 280 -18.57 62.38 38.44
C THR A 280 -18.14 60.92 38.65
N ASN A 281 -17.55 60.56 39.80
CA ASN A 281 -17.16 59.18 40.09
C ASN A 281 -18.38 58.26 40.12
N GLU A 282 -19.53 58.70 40.65
CA GLU A 282 -20.77 57.91 40.68
C GLU A 282 -21.34 57.66 39.27
N GLU A 283 -21.31 58.69 38.41
CA GLU A 283 -21.71 58.55 37.00
C GLU A 283 -20.79 57.59 36.21
N LYS A 284 -19.47 57.63 36.47
CA LYS A 284 -18.50 56.68 35.90
C LYS A 284 -18.78 55.25 36.34
N GLU A 285 -18.98 55.03 37.65
CA GLU A 285 -19.28 53.67 38.17
C GLU A 285 -20.57 53.13 37.56
N LYS A 286 -21.62 53.91 37.50
CA LYS A 286 -22.88 53.51 36.91
C LYS A 286 -22.76 53.19 35.41
N ALA A 287 -22.06 54.00 34.63
CA ALA A 287 -21.86 53.79 33.21
C ALA A 287 -20.99 52.50 32.94
N ILE A 288 -19.99 52.28 33.78
CA ILE A 288 -19.16 51.03 33.70
C ILE A 288 -20.01 49.79 34.02
N GLU A 289 -20.89 49.88 35.04
CA GLU A 289 -21.79 48.77 35.37
C GLU A 289 -22.76 48.44 34.23
N GLU A 290 -23.32 49.44 33.59
CA GLU A 290 -24.20 49.28 32.42
C GLU A 290 -23.44 48.68 31.23
N ALA A 291 -22.20 49.12 30.94
CA ALA A 291 -21.36 48.54 29.92
C ALA A 291 -21.05 47.06 30.19
N LYS A 292 -20.77 46.69 31.44
CA LYS A 292 -20.59 45.31 31.86
C LYS A 292 -21.82 44.47 31.68
N LYS A 293 -23.02 44.96 32.01
CA LYS A 293 -24.29 44.28 31.77
C LYS A 293 -24.53 44.02 30.27
N SER A 294 -24.17 44.97 29.40
CA SER A 294 -24.25 44.81 27.96
C SER A 294 -23.30 43.71 27.45
N ALA A 295 -22.07 43.69 27.94
CA ALA A 295 -21.10 42.65 27.63
C ALA A 295 -21.52 41.24 28.13
N GLU A 296 -22.08 41.15 29.34
CA GLU A 296 -22.59 39.87 29.87
C GLU A 296 -23.78 39.36 29.06
N LYS A 297 -24.70 40.23 28.64
CA LYS A 297 -25.82 39.88 27.78
C LYS A 297 -25.32 39.34 26.41
N ALA A 298 -24.31 39.99 25.85
CA ALA A 298 -23.70 39.54 24.59
C ALA A 298 -23.05 38.17 24.72
N LYS A 299 -22.33 37.94 25.82
CA LYS A 299 -21.69 36.62 26.10
C LYS A 299 -22.72 35.52 26.28
N LYS A 300 -23.84 35.76 26.96
CA LYS A 300 -24.94 34.78 27.03
C LYS A 300 -25.50 34.45 25.65
N ALA A 301 -25.64 35.44 24.76
CA ALA A 301 -26.07 35.21 23.37
C ALA A 301 -25.05 34.36 22.58
N LEU A 302 -23.74 34.48 22.87
CA LEU A 302 -22.71 33.61 22.31
C LEU A 302 -22.84 32.17 22.81
N GLU A 303 -23.16 31.93 24.05
CA GLU A 303 -23.38 30.59 24.59
C GLU A 303 -24.51 29.87 23.84
N GLU A 304 -25.59 30.60 23.52
CA GLU A 304 -26.75 30.08 22.80
C GLU A 304 -26.54 29.94 21.29
N ALA A 305 -25.51 30.56 20.72
CA ALA A 305 -25.19 30.50 19.30
C ALA A 305 -24.84 29.09 18.84
N LYS A 306 -25.44 28.64 17.73
CA LYS A 306 -25.23 27.27 17.18
C LYS A 306 -24.49 27.28 15.84
N THR A 307 -24.42 28.41 15.20
CA THR A 307 -23.75 28.55 13.90
C THR A 307 -22.69 29.64 13.94
N PRO A 308 -21.68 29.62 13.07
CA PRO A 308 -20.71 30.71 12.95
C PRO A 308 -21.37 32.09 12.68
N GLU A 309 -22.42 32.11 11.90
CA GLU A 309 -23.20 33.32 11.59
C GLU A 309 -23.88 33.86 12.84
N ASP A 310 -24.43 33.01 13.71
CA ASP A 310 -24.99 33.41 15.00
C ASP A 310 -23.92 34.01 15.93
N VAL A 311 -22.73 33.42 15.96
CA VAL A 311 -21.58 33.94 16.70
C VAL A 311 -21.17 35.30 16.20
N GLU A 312 -21.01 35.49 14.90
CA GLU A 312 -20.64 36.77 14.29
C GLU A 312 -21.69 37.85 14.58
N LYS A 313 -22.97 37.54 14.41
CA LYS A 313 -24.07 38.44 14.71
C LYS A 313 -24.11 38.86 16.19
N SER A 314 -23.95 37.89 17.10
CA SER A 314 -23.93 38.15 18.54
C SER A 314 -22.73 38.99 18.94
N THR A 315 -21.56 38.74 18.34
CA THR A 315 -20.33 39.48 18.57
C THR A 315 -20.46 40.93 18.12
N THR A 316 -20.93 41.17 16.88
CA THR A 316 -21.11 42.49 16.31
C THR A 316 -22.08 43.29 17.15
N LYS A 317 -23.25 42.72 17.44
CA LYS A 317 -24.28 43.37 18.25
C LYS A 317 -23.75 43.64 19.68
N GLY A 318 -23.07 42.68 20.29
CA GLY A 318 -22.52 42.83 21.63
C GLY A 318 -21.52 43.97 21.72
N LYS A 319 -20.61 44.10 20.78
CA LYS A 319 -19.66 45.21 20.68
C LYS A 319 -20.36 46.54 20.50
N GLU A 320 -21.40 46.59 19.63
CA GLU A 320 -22.20 47.81 19.43
C GLU A 320 -22.96 48.18 20.70
N ASP A 321 -23.59 47.24 21.40
CA ASP A 321 -24.35 47.50 22.61
C ASP A 321 -23.43 48.06 23.75
N VAL A 322 -22.22 47.52 23.88
CA VAL A 322 -21.19 48.00 24.78
C VAL A 322 -20.76 49.44 24.42
N GLU A 323 -20.46 49.70 23.14
CA GLU A 323 -20.03 51.05 22.70
C GLU A 323 -21.13 52.11 22.86
N LYS A 324 -22.38 51.72 22.60
CA LYS A 324 -23.56 52.61 22.69
C LYS A 324 -24.05 52.79 24.13
N THR A 325 -23.42 52.17 25.14
CA THR A 325 -23.77 52.39 26.57
C THR A 325 -23.79 53.89 26.84
N PRO A 326 -24.89 54.45 27.42
CA PRO A 326 -25.03 55.89 27.62
C PRO A 326 -23.97 56.42 28.62
N VAL A 327 -23.36 57.52 28.25
CA VAL A 327 -22.36 58.21 29.07
C VAL A 327 -22.72 59.68 29.08
N THR A 328 -23.79 60.03 29.82
CA THR A 328 -24.32 61.39 29.84
C THR A 328 -23.94 62.05 31.19
N PRO A 329 -23.14 63.10 31.17
CA PRO A 329 -22.88 63.87 32.38
C PRO A 329 -24.17 64.66 32.75
N GLU A 330 -24.70 64.41 33.94
CA GLU A 330 -25.89 65.09 34.47
C GLU A 330 -25.56 65.99 35.62
N ASP A 331 -24.73 65.53 36.56
CA ASP A 331 -24.52 66.24 37.80
C ASP A 331 -23.64 67.49 37.67
N LYS A 332 -22.51 67.42 36.93
CA LYS A 332 -21.64 68.57 36.73
C LYS A 332 -22.29 69.66 35.85
N PRO A 333 -22.97 69.37 34.74
CA PRO A 333 -23.72 70.34 33.99
C PRO A 333 -24.84 71.01 34.81
N LYS A 334 -25.61 70.23 35.61
CA LYS A 334 -26.67 70.79 36.52
C LYS A 334 -26.07 71.69 37.57
N ALA A 335 -25.02 71.31 38.22
CA ALA A 335 -24.28 72.07 39.23
C ALA A 335 -23.77 73.41 38.61
N LYS A 336 -23.23 73.35 37.39
CA LYS A 336 -22.78 74.54 36.67
C LYS A 336 -23.93 75.46 36.34
N GLU A 337 -25.09 74.95 35.83
CA GLU A 337 -26.30 75.74 35.56
C GLU A 337 -26.85 76.43 36.83
N GLU A 338 -26.82 75.71 37.98
CA GLU A 338 -27.21 76.28 39.27
C GLU A 338 -26.26 77.41 39.73
N ILE A 339 -24.95 77.22 39.56
CA ILE A 339 -23.93 78.22 39.88
C ILE A 339 -24.12 79.46 38.96
N ASP A 340 -24.28 79.21 37.68
CA ASP A 340 -24.48 80.29 36.71
C ASP A 340 -25.77 81.06 37.02
N LYS A 341 -26.90 80.41 37.39
CA LYS A 341 -28.12 81.02 37.85
C LYS A 341 -27.92 81.84 39.16
N VAL A 342 -27.17 81.30 40.10
CA VAL A 342 -26.85 82.05 41.34
C VAL A 342 -25.97 83.24 41.06
N LEU A 343 -25.02 83.13 40.13
CA LEU A 343 -24.13 84.21 39.72
C LEU A 343 -24.96 85.36 39.00
N GLU A 344 -25.79 84.99 38.04
CA GLU A 344 -26.69 85.95 37.36
C GLU A 344 -27.59 86.72 38.34
N ASN A 345 -28.21 85.98 39.29
CA ASN A 345 -29.03 86.58 40.30
C ASN A 345 -28.22 87.53 41.21
N LYS A 346 -26.95 87.17 41.50
CA LYS A 346 -26.07 88.00 42.33
C LYS A 346 -25.62 89.27 41.57
N VAL A 347 -25.26 89.16 40.31
CA VAL A 347 -24.92 90.24 39.40
C VAL A 347 -26.14 91.21 39.27
N LYS A 348 -27.30 90.67 39.04
CA LYS A 348 -28.54 91.47 38.94
C LYS A 348 -28.85 92.25 40.22
N LYS A 349 -28.67 91.65 41.38
CA LYS A 349 -28.80 92.32 42.70
C LYS A 349 -27.76 93.40 42.95
N ILE A 350 -26.54 93.23 42.39
CA ILE A 350 -25.50 94.29 42.45
C ILE A 350 -25.82 95.44 41.56
N ASP A 351 -26.34 95.19 40.31
CA ASP A 351 -26.74 96.20 39.34
C ASP A 351 -27.95 96.96 39.78
N GLU A 352 -28.86 96.30 40.53
CA GLU A 352 -30.12 96.98 41.07
C GLU A 352 -29.86 97.77 42.38
N ASN A 353 -28.64 97.72 42.95
CA ASN A 353 -28.25 98.43 44.18
C ASN A 353 -27.04 99.31 43.93
N PRO A 354 -27.19 100.48 43.27
CA PRO A 354 -26.12 101.42 43.01
C PRO A 354 -25.87 102.27 44.30
N ASN A 355 -24.96 101.75 45.15
CA ASN A 355 -24.17 102.47 46.10
C ASN A 355 -22.98 101.67 46.44
#